data_9409fcdad0ae2a3a690af8dd60696b58
#
_entry.id   9409fcdad0ae2a3a690af8dd60696b58
#
_cell.length_a   1.000
_cell.length_b   1.000
_cell.length_c   1.000
_cell.angle_alpha   90.00
_cell.angle_beta   90.00
_cell.angle_gamma   90.00
#
_symmetry.space_group_name_H-M   'P 1'
#
loop_
_entity.id
_entity.type
_entity.pdbx_description
1 polymer ?
#
loop_
_entity_poly.entity_id
_entity_poly.type
_entity_poly.pdbx_seq_one_letter_code
_entity_poly.pdbx_strand_id
1 'polypeptide(L)'
;MKGLLPLILLGGLMMLVVGALYYQPVTAQASPSATQPLQAEVEPTVAIAATWAGGGNNSTIDLGSLPADNMERSWPGGSSGEEVHTYSNVYIDLYVRASGDLQNGSNSIPLDNLKYADYDASVSKTAFDTVYALVKKDWGIPSQSGSLTVPVDLYLTVPFATLPGLYTTTIYHAAVQANATAPTTP
;
A
#
# COMPACT_ATOMS: atom_id res chain seq x y z
N MET A 1 -1.72 -101.96 8.76
CA MET A 1 -1.73 -100.57 9.26
C MET A 1 -0.32 -99.97 9.31
N LYS A 2 0.51 -100.05 8.25
CA LYS A 2 1.90 -99.50 8.23
C LYS A 2 2.21 -98.47 7.13
N GLY A 3 1.18 -98.00 6.44
CA GLY A 3 1.37 -97.09 5.28
C GLY A 3 0.82 -95.68 5.36
N LEU A 4 0.03 -95.33 6.41
CA LEU A 4 -0.62 -94.02 6.49
C LEU A 4 0.21 -92.98 7.25
N LEU A 5 1.11 -93.36 8.15
CA LEU A 5 1.88 -92.42 8.95
C LEU A 5 2.86 -91.54 8.15
N PRO A 6 3.60 -92.06 7.15
CA PRO A 6 4.52 -91.20 6.37
C PRO A 6 3.80 -90.22 5.47
N LEU A 7 2.58 -90.52 4.99
CA LEU A 7 1.84 -89.67 4.10
C LEU A 7 1.28 -88.41 4.84
N ILE A 8 0.85 -88.58 6.08
CA ILE A 8 0.38 -87.47 6.92
C ILE A 8 1.53 -86.51 7.27
N LEU A 9 2.70 -87.08 7.56
CA LEU A 9 3.87 -86.28 7.90
C LEU A 9 4.37 -85.47 6.68
N LEU A 10 4.33 -86.05 5.49
CA LEU A 10 4.72 -85.39 4.25
C LEU A 10 3.73 -84.30 3.85
N GLY A 11 2.42 -84.57 4.06
CA GLY A 11 1.37 -83.55 3.82
C GLY A 11 1.44 -82.39 4.80
N GLY A 12 1.71 -82.65 6.05
CA GLY A 12 1.86 -81.61 7.07
C GLY A 12 3.11 -80.73 6.84
N LEU A 13 4.23 -81.36 6.42
CA LEU A 13 5.45 -80.62 6.10
C LEU A 13 5.26 -79.76 4.83
N MET A 14 4.56 -80.29 3.81
CA MET A 14 4.27 -79.46 2.61
C MET A 14 3.34 -78.31 2.89
N MET A 15 2.33 -78.49 3.76
CA MET A 15 1.44 -77.39 4.14
C MET A 15 2.19 -76.30 4.95
N LEU A 16 3.14 -76.66 5.79
CA LEU A 16 3.99 -75.71 6.54
C LEU A 16 4.92 -74.91 5.62
N VAL A 17 5.50 -75.57 4.56
CA VAL A 17 6.37 -74.93 3.61
C VAL A 17 5.57 -73.99 2.70
N VAL A 18 4.34 -74.40 2.26
CA VAL A 18 3.49 -73.52 1.47
C VAL A 18 2.99 -72.33 2.29
N GLY A 19 2.66 -72.53 3.56
CA GLY A 19 2.28 -71.43 4.44
C GLY A 19 3.38 -70.41 4.67
N ALA A 20 4.61 -70.89 4.81
CA ALA A 20 5.80 -70.02 4.99
C ALA A 20 6.15 -69.21 3.73
N LEU A 21 5.82 -69.72 2.53
CA LEU A 21 6.07 -69.02 1.28
C LEU A 21 5.04 -67.91 0.98
N TYR A 22 3.87 -67.94 1.63
CA TYR A 22 2.83 -66.90 1.45
C TYR A 22 2.92 -65.80 2.54
N TYR A 23 3.68 -65.98 3.60
CA TYR A 23 3.94 -64.94 4.58
C TYR A 23 5.20 -64.14 4.19
N GLN A 24 5.10 -63.45 3.08
CA GLN A 24 6.06 -62.34 2.82
C GLN A 24 5.71 -61.19 3.73
N PRO A 25 6.55 -60.73 4.64
CA PRO A 25 6.28 -59.50 5.35
C PRO A 25 6.16 -58.39 4.26
N VAL A 26 4.99 -57.83 4.13
CA VAL A 26 4.83 -56.61 3.33
C VAL A 26 5.65 -55.55 4.08
N THR A 27 6.90 -55.40 3.71
CA THR A 27 7.67 -54.23 4.11
C THR A 27 6.96 -53.04 3.49
N ALA A 28 6.38 -52.21 4.34
CA ALA A 28 5.83 -50.96 3.87
C ALA A 28 6.94 -50.19 3.14
N GLN A 29 6.85 -50.15 1.83
CA GLN A 29 7.80 -49.44 1.02
C GLN A 29 7.56 -47.96 1.34
N ALA A 30 8.49 -47.30 1.97
CA ALA A 30 8.42 -45.87 2.21
C ALA A 30 8.19 -45.19 0.85
N SER A 31 7.11 -44.47 0.71
CA SER A 31 6.87 -43.70 -0.49
C SER A 31 8.05 -42.72 -0.67
N PRO A 32 8.68 -42.72 -1.84
CA PRO A 32 9.75 -41.76 -2.07
C PRO A 32 9.21 -40.34 -1.88
N SER A 33 9.77 -39.59 -0.94
CA SER A 33 9.43 -38.18 -0.77
C SER A 33 10.30 -37.38 -1.75
N ALA A 34 9.65 -36.52 -2.53
CA ALA A 34 10.33 -35.55 -3.39
C ALA A 34 10.14 -34.16 -2.78
N THR A 35 11.22 -33.37 -2.71
CA THR A 35 11.19 -32.00 -2.28
C THR A 35 11.56 -31.10 -3.46
N GLN A 36 10.78 -30.06 -3.67
CA GLN A 36 11.07 -29.03 -4.67
C GLN A 36 11.27 -27.69 -3.94
N PRO A 37 12.42 -27.03 -4.14
CA PRO A 37 12.60 -25.67 -3.65
C PRO A 37 11.68 -24.72 -4.42
N LEU A 38 10.96 -23.84 -3.72
CA LEU A 38 10.22 -22.74 -4.28
C LEU A 38 10.98 -21.45 -3.97
N GLN A 39 11.24 -20.64 -4.98
CA GLN A 39 11.87 -19.32 -4.82
C GLN A 39 10.96 -18.28 -5.45
N ALA A 40 10.86 -17.11 -4.80
CA ALA A 40 10.19 -15.93 -5.30
C ALA A 40 11.01 -14.70 -4.92
N GLU A 41 11.16 -13.77 -5.83
CA GLU A 41 11.76 -12.45 -5.59
C GLU A 41 10.66 -11.41 -5.56
N VAL A 42 10.70 -10.49 -4.58
CA VAL A 42 9.77 -9.38 -4.46
C VAL A 42 10.50 -8.10 -4.80
N GLU A 43 10.08 -7.44 -5.86
CA GLU A 43 10.65 -6.18 -6.31
C GLU A 43 10.22 -5.00 -5.42
N PRO A 44 11.06 -3.94 -5.27
CA PRO A 44 10.67 -2.70 -4.64
C PRO A 44 9.49 -2.05 -5.35
N THR A 45 8.47 -1.66 -4.59
CA THR A 45 7.29 -0.99 -5.11
C THR A 45 7.05 0.30 -4.33
N VAL A 46 6.91 1.42 -5.03
CA VAL A 46 6.49 2.71 -4.48
C VAL A 46 5.05 2.96 -4.93
N ALA A 47 4.13 3.08 -3.98
CA ALA A 47 2.72 3.33 -4.25
C ALA A 47 2.11 4.21 -3.17
N ILE A 48 1.44 5.28 -3.61
CA ILE A 48 0.69 6.21 -2.74
C ILE A 48 -0.69 6.48 -3.33
N ALA A 49 -1.61 6.93 -2.50
CA ALA A 49 -2.89 7.49 -2.90
C ALA A 49 -3.26 8.64 -1.97
N ALA A 50 -3.95 9.64 -2.50
CA ALA A 50 -4.55 10.73 -1.72
C ALA A 50 -6.07 10.59 -1.73
N THR A 51 -6.73 10.93 -0.62
CA THR A 51 -8.18 10.88 -0.48
C THR A 51 -8.68 12.15 0.19
N TRP A 52 -9.90 12.56 -0.12
CA TRP A 52 -10.58 13.70 0.50
C TRP A 52 -11.88 13.24 1.15
N ALA A 53 -12.07 13.61 2.43
CA ALA A 53 -13.30 13.40 3.20
C ALA A 53 -13.83 11.95 3.13
N GLY A 54 -12.94 10.97 3.21
CA GLY A 54 -13.29 9.54 3.15
C GLY A 54 -13.74 9.06 1.76
N GLY A 55 -13.51 9.86 0.72
CA GLY A 55 -13.76 9.47 -0.67
C GLY A 55 -12.76 8.44 -1.20
N GLY A 56 -12.91 8.09 -2.47
CA GLY A 56 -11.97 7.18 -3.15
C GLY A 56 -10.61 7.81 -3.44
N ASN A 57 -9.67 7.01 -3.92
CA ASN A 57 -8.34 7.47 -4.30
C ASN A 57 -8.41 8.58 -5.35
N ASN A 58 -7.64 9.64 -5.15
CA ASN A 58 -7.59 10.84 -6.00
C ASN A 58 -8.95 11.55 -6.11
N SER A 59 -9.76 11.52 -5.05
CA SER A 59 -11.01 12.26 -4.98
C SER A 59 -10.77 13.77 -5.04
N THR A 60 -11.74 14.51 -5.58
CA THR A 60 -11.65 15.96 -5.66
C THR A 60 -11.67 16.58 -4.27
N ILE A 61 -10.75 17.50 -4.00
CA ILE A 61 -10.76 18.35 -2.82
C ILE A 61 -11.80 19.46 -3.05
N ASP A 62 -12.91 19.40 -2.31
CA ASP A 62 -13.95 20.44 -2.35
C ASP A 62 -13.93 21.24 -1.05
N LEU A 63 -13.48 22.48 -1.15
CA LEU A 63 -13.39 23.42 -0.01
C LEU A 63 -14.71 24.19 0.20
N GLY A 64 -15.72 23.95 -0.64
CA GLY A 64 -17.03 24.60 -0.56
C GLY A 64 -17.03 26.06 -1.04
N SER A 65 -18.08 26.79 -0.68
CA SER A 65 -18.22 28.21 -1.01
C SER A 65 -17.59 29.09 0.06
N LEU A 66 -16.72 30.01 -0.35
CA LEU A 66 -15.95 30.88 0.53
C LEU A 66 -16.19 32.36 0.20
N PRO A 67 -16.34 33.24 1.21
CA PRO A 67 -16.39 34.67 1.00
C PRO A 67 -14.99 35.24 0.70
N ALA A 68 -14.93 36.30 -0.10
CA ALA A 68 -13.72 37.08 -0.36
C ALA A 68 -13.51 38.12 0.76
N ASP A 69 -13.15 37.65 1.95
CA ASP A 69 -13.02 38.47 3.16
C ASP A 69 -11.60 38.54 3.74
N ASN A 70 -10.63 37.99 3.00
CA ASN A 70 -9.22 37.91 3.39
C ASN A 70 -8.99 37.18 4.73
N MET A 71 -9.93 36.34 5.16
CA MET A 71 -9.76 35.49 6.35
C MET A 71 -9.34 34.09 5.95
N GLU A 72 -8.31 33.58 6.60
CA GLU A 72 -7.85 32.22 6.39
C GLU A 72 -8.85 31.22 6.96
N ARG A 73 -9.17 30.21 6.17
CA ARG A 73 -9.98 29.07 6.58
C ARG A 73 -9.13 27.81 6.56
N SER A 74 -9.50 26.85 7.41
CA SER A 74 -8.74 25.60 7.56
C SER A 74 -9.65 24.39 7.42
N TRP A 75 -9.09 23.35 6.84
CA TRP A 75 -9.66 22.00 6.71
C TRP A 75 -8.65 21.03 7.31
N PRO A 76 -8.87 20.62 8.58
CA PRO A 76 -8.00 19.64 9.22
C PRO A 76 -7.95 18.33 8.45
N GLY A 77 -6.76 17.78 8.30
CA GLY A 77 -6.54 16.48 7.69
C GLY A 77 -7.21 15.33 8.45
N GLY A 78 -7.23 14.16 7.84
CA GLY A 78 -7.85 12.98 8.40
C GLY A 78 -9.12 12.55 7.65
N SER A 79 -9.90 11.66 8.23
CA SER A 79 -11.06 11.04 7.56
C SER A 79 -12.15 12.01 7.08
N SER A 80 -12.14 13.26 7.53
CA SER A 80 -13.03 14.34 7.08
C SER A 80 -12.32 15.42 6.25
N GLY A 81 -11.05 15.25 5.96
CA GLY A 81 -10.20 16.17 5.19
C GLY A 81 -9.30 15.41 4.22
N GLU A 82 -8.09 15.91 4.02
CA GLU A 82 -7.08 15.30 3.15
C GLU A 82 -6.28 14.25 3.92
N GLU A 83 -6.07 13.10 3.29
CA GLU A 83 -5.18 12.03 3.76
C GLU A 83 -4.33 11.50 2.62
N VAL A 84 -3.05 11.25 2.89
CA VAL A 84 -2.18 10.51 1.97
C VAL A 84 -1.86 9.14 2.57
N HIS A 85 -2.02 8.11 1.76
CA HIS A 85 -1.80 6.71 2.11
C HIS A 85 -0.59 6.17 1.36
N THR A 86 0.26 5.37 2.03
CA THR A 86 1.29 4.57 1.34
C THR A 86 0.96 3.09 1.40
N TYR A 87 1.20 2.42 0.28
CA TYR A 87 1.12 0.96 0.10
C TYR A 87 2.48 0.39 -0.31
N SER A 88 3.54 1.19 -0.17
CA SER A 88 4.90 0.84 -0.59
C SER A 88 5.48 -0.29 0.26
N ASN A 89 6.28 -1.16 -0.34
CA ASN A 89 7.04 -2.20 0.37
C ASN A 89 8.49 -1.79 0.68
N VAL A 90 8.81 -0.52 0.47
CA VAL A 90 10.08 0.12 0.80
C VAL A 90 9.82 1.44 1.52
N TYR A 91 10.82 1.96 2.25
CA TYR A 91 10.76 3.32 2.77
C TYR A 91 10.73 4.33 1.64
N ILE A 92 9.91 5.38 1.78
CA ILE A 92 9.73 6.39 0.75
C ILE A 92 9.89 7.81 1.29
N ASP A 93 10.24 8.73 0.41
CA ASP A 93 10.18 10.17 0.64
C ASP A 93 8.98 10.72 -0.12
N LEU A 94 8.09 11.46 0.58
CA LEU A 94 6.86 12.04 0.04
C LEU A 94 7.06 13.52 -0.24
N TYR A 95 6.63 13.95 -1.42
CA TYR A 95 6.70 15.31 -1.92
C TYR A 95 5.33 15.82 -2.33
N VAL A 96 5.14 17.15 -2.27
CA VAL A 96 3.93 17.82 -2.71
C VAL A 96 4.24 19.04 -3.56
N ARG A 97 3.36 19.37 -4.51
CA ARG A 97 3.33 20.64 -5.25
C ARG A 97 1.93 20.97 -5.72
N ALA A 98 1.70 22.19 -6.18
CA ALA A 98 0.51 22.56 -6.95
C ALA A 98 0.84 22.82 -8.43
N SER A 99 -0.16 22.81 -9.29
CA SER A 99 0.02 23.16 -10.71
C SER A 99 0.29 24.65 -10.96
N GLY A 100 -0.11 25.51 -10.05
CA GLY A 100 -0.05 26.97 -10.11
C GLY A 100 -1.15 27.60 -9.31
N ASP A 101 -1.35 28.91 -9.48
CA ASP A 101 -2.45 29.66 -8.86
C ASP A 101 -3.80 29.00 -9.08
N LEU A 102 -4.75 29.21 -8.17
CA LEU A 102 -6.15 28.78 -8.38
C LEU A 102 -6.74 29.65 -9.47
N GLN A 103 -7.22 29.05 -10.57
CA GLN A 103 -7.67 29.75 -11.77
C GLN A 103 -9.20 29.70 -11.96
N ASN A 104 -9.77 30.82 -12.39
CA ASN A 104 -11.12 30.94 -12.92
C ASN A 104 -11.06 31.81 -14.19
N GLY A 105 -10.85 31.20 -15.35
CA GLY A 105 -10.59 31.93 -16.61
C GLY A 105 -9.32 32.78 -16.51
N SER A 106 -9.48 34.09 -16.63
CA SER A 106 -8.37 35.06 -16.49
C SER A 106 -8.15 35.55 -15.05
N ASN A 107 -9.02 35.16 -14.11
CA ASN A 107 -8.88 35.56 -12.71
C ASN A 107 -8.13 34.49 -11.93
N SER A 108 -7.32 34.89 -10.96
CA SER A 108 -6.57 33.97 -10.13
C SER A 108 -6.60 34.33 -8.65
N ILE A 109 -6.43 33.32 -7.80
CA ILE A 109 -6.03 33.48 -6.41
C ILE A 109 -4.59 32.98 -6.35
N PRO A 110 -3.64 33.83 -5.93
CA PRO A 110 -2.22 33.47 -5.86
C PRO A 110 -1.98 32.25 -4.96
N LEU A 111 -1.04 31.41 -5.36
CA LEU A 111 -0.73 30.15 -4.69
C LEU A 111 -0.26 30.34 -3.23
N ASP A 112 0.33 31.51 -2.89
CA ASP A 112 0.68 31.89 -1.54
C ASP A 112 -0.49 31.87 -0.54
N ASN A 113 -1.72 31.98 -1.05
CA ASN A 113 -2.95 31.92 -0.25
C ASN A 113 -3.41 30.49 0.03
N LEU A 114 -2.89 29.48 -0.65
CA LEU A 114 -3.16 28.07 -0.42
C LEU A 114 -1.97 27.45 0.32
N LYS A 115 -2.23 26.91 1.51
CA LYS A 115 -1.18 26.36 2.38
C LYS A 115 -1.55 24.95 2.84
N TYR A 116 -0.52 24.24 3.24
CA TYR A 116 -0.64 22.90 3.84
C TYR A 116 0.15 22.82 5.16
N ALA A 117 -0.18 21.85 5.98
CA ALA A 117 0.56 21.52 7.20
C ALA A 117 0.34 20.04 7.59
N ASP A 118 0.95 19.70 8.69
CA ASP A 118 0.86 18.44 9.43
C ASP A 118 1.64 17.28 8.81
N TYR A 119 1.26 16.66 7.72
CA TYR A 119 1.96 15.46 7.21
C TYR A 119 2.56 14.64 8.38
N ASP A 120 1.68 14.29 9.36
CA ASP A 120 2.07 13.61 10.59
C ASP A 120 2.91 14.51 11.54
N ALA A 121 2.50 15.77 11.66
CA ALA A 121 3.15 16.83 12.46
C ALA A 121 4.64 17.07 12.10
N SER A 122 5.08 16.62 10.94
CA SER A 122 6.45 16.79 10.46
C SER A 122 6.66 18.06 9.66
N VAL A 123 5.57 18.74 9.27
CA VAL A 123 5.59 19.95 8.44
C VAL A 123 4.80 21.07 9.11
N SER A 124 5.44 22.24 9.26
CA SER A 124 4.76 23.47 9.67
C SER A 124 3.94 24.05 8.52
N LYS A 125 2.97 24.92 8.83
CA LYS A 125 2.15 25.58 7.80
C LYS A 125 3.02 26.29 6.76
N THR A 126 2.92 25.85 5.51
CA THR A 126 3.74 26.28 4.37
C THR A 126 2.85 26.52 3.15
N ALA A 127 3.11 27.57 2.37
CA ALA A 127 2.43 27.78 1.08
C ALA A 127 2.81 26.67 0.08
N PHE A 128 1.86 26.30 -0.78
CA PHE A 128 2.18 25.44 -1.92
C PHE A 128 3.10 26.18 -2.90
N ASP A 129 3.90 25.41 -3.62
CA ASP A 129 4.75 25.89 -4.71
C ASP A 129 4.49 25.04 -5.97
N THR A 130 4.96 25.50 -7.11
CA THR A 130 4.94 24.75 -8.37
C THR A 130 6.07 23.73 -8.46
N VAL A 131 7.04 23.78 -7.55
CA VAL A 131 8.13 22.83 -7.41
C VAL A 131 7.84 21.86 -6.27
N TYR A 132 8.24 20.59 -6.43
CA TYR A 132 8.08 19.58 -5.39
C TYR A 132 8.86 19.93 -4.13
N ALA A 133 8.15 20.04 -3.01
CA ALA A 133 8.70 20.19 -1.68
C ALA A 133 8.61 18.86 -0.91
N LEU A 134 9.68 18.49 -0.21
CA LEU A 134 9.69 17.31 0.67
C LEU A 134 8.79 17.57 1.88
N VAL A 135 7.83 16.69 2.13
CA VAL A 135 6.87 16.83 3.24
C VAL A 135 6.95 15.69 4.26
N LYS A 136 7.42 14.52 3.86
CA LYS A 136 7.65 13.39 4.77
C LYS A 136 8.87 12.62 4.29
N LYS A 137 9.87 12.50 5.16
CA LYS A 137 11.09 11.73 4.89
C LYS A 137 11.03 10.36 5.55
N ASP A 138 11.65 9.37 4.91
CA ASP A 138 11.78 8.01 5.43
C ASP A 138 10.43 7.43 5.93
N TRP A 139 9.35 7.70 5.20
CA TRP A 139 8.02 7.21 5.55
C TRP A 139 7.97 5.70 5.46
N GLY A 140 7.53 5.08 6.55
CA GLY A 140 7.70 3.65 6.80
C GLY A 140 6.89 2.73 5.88
N ILE A 141 7.15 1.44 6.06
CA ILE A 141 6.47 0.36 5.33
C ILE A 141 5.21 -0.03 6.11
N PRO A 142 4.01 -0.07 5.48
CA PRO A 142 2.80 -0.54 6.14
C PRO A 142 2.86 -2.02 6.50
N SER A 143 2.02 -2.45 7.44
CA SER A 143 1.81 -3.86 7.72
C SER A 143 1.20 -4.57 6.50
N GLN A 144 1.35 -5.91 6.41
CA GLN A 144 0.97 -6.73 5.26
C GLN A 144 -0.47 -6.55 4.73
N SER A 145 -1.39 -6.03 5.53
CA SER A 145 -2.82 -5.90 5.19
C SER A 145 -3.34 -4.46 5.25
N GLY A 146 -2.45 -3.46 5.30
CA GLY A 146 -2.86 -2.08 5.52
C GLY A 146 -2.08 -1.05 4.72
N SER A 147 -2.41 0.21 4.97
CA SER A 147 -1.64 1.37 4.56
C SER A 147 -1.16 2.12 5.80
N LEU A 148 -0.09 2.89 5.67
CA LEU A 148 0.17 3.98 6.61
C LEU A 148 -0.45 5.24 6.02
N THR A 149 -1.03 6.07 6.91
CA THR A 149 -1.76 7.26 6.51
C THR A 149 -1.17 8.46 7.22
N VAL A 150 -1.06 9.58 6.52
CA VAL A 150 -0.76 10.88 7.11
C VAL A 150 -1.86 11.87 6.78
N PRO A 151 -2.35 12.63 7.76
CA PRO A 151 -3.28 13.72 7.54
C PRO A 151 -2.57 14.92 6.91
N VAL A 152 -3.29 15.70 6.12
CA VAL A 152 -2.80 16.93 5.52
C VAL A 152 -3.79 18.05 5.82
N ASP A 153 -3.41 18.98 6.66
CA ASP A 153 -4.20 20.18 6.89
C ASP A 153 -4.11 21.12 5.69
N LEU A 154 -5.24 21.59 5.21
CA LEU A 154 -5.31 22.58 4.15
C LEU A 154 -5.80 23.93 4.69
N TYR A 155 -5.26 25.01 4.14
CA TYR A 155 -5.63 26.38 4.49
C TYR A 155 -5.78 27.19 3.22
N LEU A 156 -6.85 28.00 3.15
CA LEU A 156 -7.06 28.91 2.04
C LEU A 156 -7.53 30.28 2.53
N THR A 157 -6.90 31.33 2.02
CA THR A 157 -7.33 32.71 2.18
C THR A 157 -7.87 33.21 0.84
N VAL A 158 -9.11 33.66 0.79
CA VAL A 158 -9.67 34.31 -0.41
C VAL A 158 -9.50 35.81 -0.27
N PRO A 159 -8.63 36.48 -1.08
CA PRO A 159 -8.39 37.90 -0.97
C PRO A 159 -9.65 38.74 -1.23
N PHE A 160 -9.67 39.96 -0.68
CA PHE A 160 -10.70 40.94 -1.04
C PHE A 160 -10.74 41.17 -2.55
N ALA A 161 -11.91 41.51 -3.09
CA ALA A 161 -12.14 41.77 -4.50
C ALA A 161 -11.90 40.57 -5.43
N THR A 162 -11.72 39.36 -4.93
CA THR A 162 -11.79 38.14 -5.74
C THR A 162 -13.18 38.03 -6.35
N LEU A 163 -13.26 37.93 -7.69
CA LEU A 163 -14.54 37.82 -8.39
C LEU A 163 -15.22 36.47 -8.10
N PRO A 164 -16.57 36.44 -8.08
CA PRO A 164 -17.30 35.20 -7.90
C PRO A 164 -16.99 34.18 -9.02
N GLY A 165 -16.86 32.90 -8.67
CA GLY A 165 -16.66 31.80 -9.62
C GLY A 165 -15.98 30.59 -8.98
N LEU A 166 -15.83 29.54 -9.78
CA LEU A 166 -15.12 28.33 -9.39
C LEU A 166 -13.62 28.49 -9.68
N TYR A 167 -12.82 28.53 -8.66
CA TYR A 167 -11.36 28.60 -8.75
C TYR A 167 -10.77 27.20 -8.53
N THR A 168 -9.89 26.76 -9.41
CA THR A 168 -9.31 25.42 -9.36
C THR A 168 -7.80 25.44 -9.52
N THR A 169 -7.14 24.54 -8.85
CA THR A 169 -5.75 24.14 -9.06
C THR A 169 -5.64 22.63 -8.88
N THR A 170 -4.52 22.04 -9.28
CA THR A 170 -4.26 20.61 -9.04
C THR A 170 -3.15 20.47 -8.05
N ILE A 171 -3.37 19.69 -6.98
CA ILE A 171 -2.34 19.30 -6.04
C ILE A 171 -1.78 17.94 -6.50
N TYR A 172 -0.46 17.82 -6.50
CA TYR A 172 0.28 16.61 -6.85
C TYR A 172 1.01 16.10 -5.64
N HIS A 173 0.78 14.85 -5.31
CA HIS A 173 1.60 14.09 -4.39
C HIS A 173 2.50 13.15 -5.18
N ALA A 174 3.78 13.09 -4.85
CA ALA A 174 4.72 12.18 -5.48
C ALA A 174 5.59 11.52 -4.41
N ALA A 175 5.92 10.26 -4.62
CA ALA A 175 6.81 9.53 -3.74
C ALA A 175 7.95 8.90 -4.54
N VAL A 176 9.11 8.86 -3.93
CA VAL A 176 10.27 8.11 -4.42
C VAL A 176 10.77 7.19 -3.31
N GLN A 177 11.54 6.18 -3.66
CA GLN A 177 12.25 5.40 -2.65
C GLN A 177 13.13 6.31 -1.80
N ALA A 178 13.19 6.08 -0.50
CA ALA A 178 13.97 6.90 0.42
C ALA A 178 15.43 7.05 -0.05
N ASN A 179 15.93 8.27 0.03
CA ASN A 179 17.24 8.69 -0.48
C ASN A 179 17.42 8.63 -2.01
N ALA A 180 16.38 8.43 -2.78
CA ALA A 180 16.41 8.60 -4.23
C ALA A 180 16.33 10.09 -4.61
N THR A 181 16.59 10.41 -5.88
CA THR A 181 16.47 11.78 -6.41
C THR A 181 15.01 12.26 -6.28
N ALA A 182 14.83 13.49 -5.81
CA ALA A 182 13.52 14.14 -5.74
C ALA A 182 12.81 14.14 -7.11
N PRO A 183 11.46 14.04 -7.15
CA PRO A 183 10.73 14.10 -8.40
C PRO A 183 11.00 15.42 -9.13
N THR A 184 11.16 15.37 -10.43
CA THR A 184 11.19 16.57 -11.26
C THR A 184 9.78 16.97 -11.65
N THR A 185 9.52 18.30 -11.79
CA THR A 185 8.29 18.78 -12.42
C THR A 185 8.28 18.34 -13.88
N PRO A 186 7.18 17.79 -14.38
CA PRO A 186 7.03 17.47 -15.80
C PRO A 186 7.04 18.72 -16.66
#